data_022c39b65ee7a0cb7d5eb9d2a50c0d98
#
_entry.id   022c39b65ee7a0cb7d5eb9d2a50c0d98
#
_cell.length_a   1.000
_cell.length_b   1.000
_cell.length_c   1.000
_cell.angle_alpha   90.00
_cell.angle_beta   90.00
_cell.angle_gamma   90.00
#
_symmetry.space_group_name_H-M   'P 1'
#
loop_
_entity.id
_entity.type
_entity.pdbx_description
1 polymer ?
#
loop_
_entity_poly.entity_id
_entity_poly.type
_entity_poly.pdbx_seq_one_letter_code
_entity_poly.pdbx_strand_id
1 'polypeptide(L)'
;YDHYKDRIEGMAISMPGIINPEIGYAFTGGALRYIDKMNIVDILKERCPINITIGNDAKCAANAEIGYGNLQDIQDGAVVILGTGIGGCLIKDHKVHTGRHFSAGEFSFVKTNCLDGISWDYAWSTRNGIKGLLERVQESLGTNQEYTGIEIFDMANEGNEKVIEGISQFCKEVATQIFNVHIIFDCEKVAIGGGISAQPLLIELINKHFDNIFDHLGFDVYK
;
A
#
# COMPACT_ATOMS: atom_id res chain seq x y z
N TYR A 1 -20.45 11.53 -17.32
CA TYR A 1 -20.99 10.59 -18.30
C TYR A 1 -21.62 11.31 -19.47
N ASP A 2 -22.63 12.16 -19.27
CA ASP A 2 -23.41 12.81 -20.34
C ASP A 2 -22.57 13.59 -21.35
N HIS A 3 -21.45 14.16 -20.91
CA HIS A 3 -20.52 14.88 -21.80
C HIS A 3 -19.70 13.95 -22.72
N TYR A 4 -19.51 12.68 -22.33
CA TYR A 4 -18.64 11.72 -23.03
C TYR A 4 -19.36 10.49 -23.57
N LYS A 5 -20.66 10.33 -23.33
CA LYS A 5 -21.43 9.10 -23.60
C LYS A 5 -21.26 8.52 -25.01
N ASP A 6 -21.07 9.40 -26.01
CA ASP A 6 -20.90 9.00 -27.42
C ASP A 6 -19.43 8.65 -27.76
N ARG A 7 -18.52 8.72 -26.79
CA ARG A 7 -17.07 8.55 -26.97
C ARG A 7 -16.45 7.50 -26.05
N ILE A 8 -17.22 6.92 -25.11
CA ILE A 8 -16.75 5.96 -24.13
C ILE A 8 -17.53 4.64 -24.27
N GLU A 9 -16.82 3.53 -24.15
CA GLU A 9 -17.38 2.18 -24.22
C GLU A 9 -17.63 1.59 -22.82
N GLY A 10 -16.98 2.11 -21.79
CA GLY A 10 -17.11 1.65 -20.43
C GLY A 10 -16.48 2.59 -19.41
N MET A 11 -16.63 2.23 -18.14
CA MET A 11 -16.09 2.95 -16.99
C MET A 11 -15.40 1.97 -16.05
N ALA A 12 -14.15 2.23 -15.70
CA ALA A 12 -13.41 1.53 -14.66
C ALA A 12 -13.21 2.46 -13.46
N ILE A 13 -13.55 1.99 -12.27
CA ILE A 13 -13.51 2.79 -11.05
C ILE A 13 -12.60 2.09 -10.03
N SER A 14 -11.54 2.78 -9.66
CA SER A 14 -10.67 2.42 -8.54
C SER A 14 -11.17 3.12 -7.27
N MET A 15 -11.39 2.38 -6.19
CA MET A 15 -12.00 2.90 -4.97
C MET A 15 -11.49 2.17 -3.73
N PRO A 16 -11.46 2.81 -2.56
CA PRO A 16 -11.05 2.15 -1.33
C PRO A 16 -12.09 1.13 -0.85
N GLY A 17 -11.66 0.21 -0.01
CA GLY A 17 -12.52 -0.74 0.69
C GLY A 17 -12.42 -2.18 0.18
N ILE A 18 -13.23 -3.05 0.79
CA ILE A 18 -13.32 -4.47 0.41
C ILE A 18 -14.37 -4.61 -0.69
N ILE A 19 -13.92 -4.88 -1.91
CA ILE A 19 -14.72 -4.84 -3.13
C ILE A 19 -14.78 -6.23 -3.75
N ASN A 20 -16.00 -6.65 -4.13
CA ASN A 20 -16.20 -7.77 -5.04
C ASN A 20 -16.39 -7.22 -6.46
N PRO A 21 -15.36 -7.30 -7.31
CA PRO A 21 -15.42 -6.75 -8.67
C PRO A 21 -16.33 -7.55 -9.60
N GLU A 22 -16.59 -8.84 -9.33
CA GLU A 22 -17.39 -9.72 -10.18
C GLU A 22 -18.86 -9.29 -10.22
N ILE A 23 -19.38 -8.84 -9.08
CA ILE A 23 -20.77 -8.41 -8.95
C ILE A 23 -20.92 -6.90 -8.71
N GLY A 24 -19.82 -6.15 -8.69
CA GLY A 24 -19.85 -4.70 -8.50
C GLY A 24 -20.22 -4.24 -7.10
N TYR A 25 -19.94 -5.06 -6.07
CA TYR A 25 -20.40 -4.83 -4.69
C TYR A 25 -19.28 -4.37 -3.77
N ALA A 26 -19.53 -3.31 -3.01
CA ALA A 26 -18.67 -2.84 -1.93
C ALA A 26 -19.17 -3.38 -0.60
N PHE A 27 -18.41 -4.31 0.02
CA PHE A 27 -18.68 -4.74 1.40
C PHE A 27 -18.37 -3.61 2.38
N THR A 28 -17.29 -2.90 2.13
CA THR A 28 -16.95 -1.65 2.82
C THR A 28 -16.40 -0.65 1.81
N GLY A 29 -16.62 0.62 2.03
CA GLY A 29 -16.02 1.71 1.26
C GLY A 29 -14.70 2.22 1.87
N GLY A 30 -14.15 1.55 2.89
CA GLY A 30 -12.97 2.03 3.59
C GLY A 30 -13.22 3.42 4.22
N ALA A 31 -12.50 4.43 3.74
CA ALA A 31 -12.72 5.82 4.15
C ALA A 31 -14.07 6.40 3.67
N LEU A 32 -14.67 5.82 2.62
CA LEU A 32 -15.91 6.28 2.02
C LEU A 32 -17.13 5.49 2.58
N ARG A 33 -17.39 5.59 3.87
CA ARG A 33 -18.40 4.77 4.56
C ARG A 33 -19.82 4.88 4.00
N TYR A 34 -20.12 5.93 3.26
CA TYR A 34 -21.43 6.13 2.63
C TYR A 34 -21.74 5.13 1.50
N ILE A 35 -20.74 4.34 1.06
CA ILE A 35 -20.90 3.28 0.05
C ILE A 35 -20.82 1.87 0.65
N ASP A 36 -20.78 1.73 1.97
CA ASP A 36 -20.74 0.43 2.63
C ASP A 36 -21.99 -0.39 2.28
N LYS A 37 -21.78 -1.67 1.96
CA LYS A 37 -22.84 -2.66 1.68
C LYS A 37 -23.74 -2.25 0.49
N MET A 38 -23.14 -1.69 -0.57
CA MET A 38 -23.86 -1.26 -1.77
C MET A 38 -23.35 -1.96 -3.04
N ASN A 39 -24.27 -2.25 -3.96
CA ASN A 39 -23.88 -2.58 -5.33
C ASN A 39 -23.68 -1.29 -6.12
N ILE A 40 -22.42 -0.88 -6.23
CA ILE A 40 -22.06 0.39 -6.87
C ILE A 40 -22.31 0.34 -8.37
N VAL A 41 -22.08 -0.82 -9.00
CA VAL A 41 -22.29 -0.98 -10.45
C VAL A 41 -23.76 -0.84 -10.79
N ASP A 42 -24.68 -1.46 -10.03
CA ASP A 42 -26.11 -1.37 -10.29
C ASP A 42 -26.62 0.08 -10.13
N ILE A 43 -26.20 0.77 -9.06
CA ILE A 43 -26.55 2.17 -8.81
C ILE A 43 -26.08 3.08 -9.96
N LEU A 44 -24.85 2.86 -10.43
CA LEU A 44 -24.31 3.68 -11.51
C LEU A 44 -24.94 3.39 -12.86
N LYS A 45 -25.32 2.13 -13.13
CA LYS A 45 -25.98 1.73 -14.37
C LYS A 45 -27.33 2.38 -14.59
N GLU A 46 -28.03 2.76 -13.52
CA GLU A 46 -29.28 3.53 -13.64
C GLU A 46 -29.10 4.86 -14.38
N ARG A 47 -27.93 5.48 -14.28
CA ARG A 47 -27.60 6.75 -14.93
C ARG A 47 -26.65 6.60 -16.11
N CYS A 48 -25.81 5.57 -16.09
CA CYS A 48 -24.75 5.33 -17.06
C CYS A 48 -24.92 3.93 -17.64
N PRO A 49 -25.75 3.72 -18.68
CA PRO A 49 -26.05 2.40 -19.23
C PRO A 49 -24.91 1.87 -20.12
N ILE A 50 -23.72 1.74 -19.54
CA ILE A 50 -22.49 1.26 -20.17
C ILE A 50 -21.87 0.15 -19.31
N ASN A 51 -20.81 -0.50 -19.79
CA ASN A 51 -20.05 -1.43 -18.98
C ASN A 51 -19.32 -0.69 -17.86
N ILE A 52 -19.56 -1.12 -16.61
CA ILE A 52 -18.92 -0.53 -15.44
C ILE A 52 -18.24 -1.65 -14.65
N THR A 53 -16.99 -1.42 -14.30
CA THR A 53 -16.21 -2.28 -13.39
C THR A 53 -15.69 -1.46 -12.21
N ILE A 54 -15.61 -2.07 -11.05
CA ILE A 54 -15.03 -1.45 -9.86
C ILE A 54 -13.95 -2.35 -9.27
N GLY A 55 -12.98 -1.77 -8.59
CA GLY A 55 -11.94 -2.53 -7.91
C GLY A 55 -11.37 -1.74 -6.73
N ASN A 56 -10.78 -2.49 -5.78
CA ASN A 56 -10.00 -1.86 -4.71
C ASN A 56 -8.76 -1.15 -5.30
N ASP A 57 -8.41 0.00 -4.78
CA ASP A 57 -7.34 0.87 -5.28
C ASP A 57 -5.96 0.19 -5.30
N ALA A 58 -5.56 -0.48 -4.23
CA ALA A 58 -4.29 -1.20 -4.19
C ALA A 58 -4.28 -2.41 -5.14
N LYS A 59 -5.42 -3.10 -5.29
CA LYS A 59 -5.57 -4.22 -6.23
C LYS A 59 -5.56 -3.75 -7.69
N CYS A 60 -6.11 -2.58 -7.97
CA CYS A 60 -6.00 -1.94 -9.29
C CYS A 60 -4.54 -1.55 -9.61
N ALA A 61 -3.81 -0.98 -8.63
CA ALA A 61 -2.39 -0.69 -8.78
C ALA A 61 -1.58 -1.98 -9.04
N ALA A 62 -1.86 -3.06 -8.31
CA ALA A 62 -1.21 -4.36 -8.53
C ALA A 62 -1.48 -4.93 -9.94
N ASN A 63 -2.70 -4.83 -10.45
CA ASN A 63 -2.99 -5.21 -11.83
C ASN A 63 -2.19 -4.39 -12.86
N ALA A 64 -1.98 -3.10 -12.60
CA ALA A 64 -1.15 -2.26 -13.47
C ALA A 64 0.34 -2.69 -13.42
N GLU A 65 0.86 -3.03 -12.23
CA GLU A 65 2.22 -3.53 -12.07
C GLU A 65 2.45 -4.88 -12.76
N ILE A 66 1.46 -5.79 -12.72
CA ILE A 66 1.49 -7.08 -13.43
C ILE A 66 1.46 -6.85 -14.94
N GLY A 67 0.58 -5.96 -15.41
CA GLY A 67 0.37 -5.76 -16.85
C GLY A 67 1.44 -4.91 -17.52
N TYR A 68 1.96 -3.88 -16.85
CA TYR A 68 2.76 -2.82 -17.47
C TYR A 68 3.92 -2.32 -16.62
N GLY A 69 4.02 -2.76 -15.36
CA GLY A 69 4.98 -2.24 -14.38
C GLY A 69 6.11 -3.22 -14.06
N ASN A 70 6.51 -3.21 -12.80
CA ASN A 70 7.70 -3.92 -12.30
C ASN A 70 7.46 -5.40 -11.98
N LEU A 71 6.21 -5.89 -12.10
CA LEU A 71 5.82 -7.25 -11.71
C LEU A 71 5.36 -8.11 -12.91
N GLN A 72 5.78 -7.75 -14.14
CA GLN A 72 5.43 -8.49 -15.36
C GLN A 72 6.06 -9.87 -15.45
N ASP A 73 7.17 -10.09 -14.77
CA ASP A 73 8.05 -11.26 -14.86
C ASP A 73 7.93 -12.25 -13.69
N ILE A 74 7.01 -11.99 -12.75
CA ILE A 74 6.88 -12.80 -11.53
C ILE A 74 5.57 -13.62 -11.52
N GLN A 75 5.57 -14.69 -10.75
CA GLN A 75 4.38 -15.48 -10.45
C GLN A 75 3.76 -15.05 -9.10
N ASP A 76 4.57 -15.02 -8.05
CA ASP A 76 4.12 -14.72 -6.70
C ASP A 76 4.83 -13.47 -6.15
N GLY A 77 4.07 -12.52 -5.64
CA GLY A 77 4.64 -11.27 -5.15
C GLY A 77 3.63 -10.43 -4.36
N ALA A 78 4.05 -9.22 -4.02
CA ALA A 78 3.19 -8.27 -3.33
C ALA A 78 3.37 -6.84 -3.84
N VAL A 79 2.35 -6.03 -3.62
CA VAL A 79 2.41 -4.57 -3.77
C VAL A 79 2.14 -3.95 -2.41
N VAL A 80 2.99 -3.02 -1.99
CA VAL A 80 2.83 -2.21 -0.78
C VAL A 80 2.70 -0.75 -1.20
N ILE A 81 1.61 -0.11 -0.84
CA ILE A 81 1.33 1.29 -1.18
C ILE A 81 1.55 2.16 0.07
N LEU A 82 2.54 3.05 0.00
CA LEU A 82 2.88 4.00 1.06
C LEU A 82 2.22 5.36 0.75
N GLY A 83 1.14 5.67 1.46
CA GLY A 83 0.36 6.88 1.27
C GLY A 83 -0.09 7.50 2.58
N THR A 84 -1.33 7.97 2.65
CA THR A 84 -1.97 8.41 3.91
C THR A 84 -1.93 7.31 4.98
N GLY A 85 -2.12 6.07 4.53
CA GLY A 85 -1.93 4.85 5.29
C GLY A 85 -1.15 3.84 4.45
N ILE A 86 -1.31 2.55 4.75
CA ILE A 86 -0.74 1.44 3.99
C ILE A 86 -1.85 0.75 3.21
N GLY A 87 -1.70 0.69 1.89
CA GLY A 87 -2.48 -0.22 1.04
C GLY A 87 -1.66 -1.45 0.67
N GLY A 88 -2.31 -2.48 0.15
CA GLY A 88 -1.57 -3.64 -0.31
C GLY A 88 -2.36 -4.64 -1.13
N CYS A 89 -1.60 -5.49 -1.80
CA CYS A 89 -2.12 -6.59 -2.60
C CYS A 89 -1.13 -7.74 -2.63
N LEU A 90 -1.64 -8.95 -2.60
CA LEU A 90 -0.88 -10.16 -2.90
C LEU A 90 -1.12 -10.57 -4.37
N ILE A 91 -0.08 -11.06 -5.01
CA ILE A 91 -0.10 -11.58 -6.38
C ILE A 91 0.26 -13.05 -6.31
N LYS A 92 -0.59 -13.90 -6.86
CA LYS A 92 -0.39 -15.34 -6.91
C LYS A 92 -0.70 -15.87 -8.31
N ASP A 93 0.19 -16.71 -8.83
CA ASP A 93 0.08 -17.26 -10.18
C ASP A 93 -0.11 -16.14 -11.23
N HIS A 94 0.68 -15.07 -11.13
CA HIS A 94 0.65 -13.88 -11.99
C HIS A 94 -0.72 -13.15 -12.02
N LYS A 95 -1.50 -13.22 -10.92
CA LYS A 95 -2.81 -12.59 -10.80
C LYS A 95 -2.99 -11.96 -9.42
N VAL A 96 -3.79 -10.92 -9.35
CA VAL A 96 -4.23 -10.35 -8.07
C VAL A 96 -4.95 -11.42 -7.24
N HIS A 97 -4.43 -11.70 -6.05
CA HIS A 97 -5.02 -12.62 -5.11
C HIS A 97 -5.98 -11.87 -4.18
N THR A 98 -7.27 -12.05 -4.37
CA THR A 98 -8.32 -11.38 -3.59
C THR A 98 -8.68 -12.11 -2.30
N GLY A 99 -8.40 -13.43 -2.24
CA GLY A 99 -8.88 -14.30 -1.18
C GLY A 99 -10.40 -14.51 -1.22
N ARG A 100 -10.89 -15.38 -0.34
CA ARG A 100 -12.31 -15.75 -0.30
C ARG A 100 -13.23 -14.58 0.10
N HIS A 101 -12.72 -13.66 0.91
CA HIS A 101 -13.49 -12.54 1.46
C HIS A 101 -13.07 -11.20 0.83
N PHE A 102 -12.36 -11.23 -0.29
CA PHE A 102 -11.84 -10.06 -1.02
C PHE A 102 -10.89 -9.18 -0.20
N SER A 103 -10.39 -9.67 0.93
CA SER A 103 -9.55 -8.94 1.88
C SER A 103 -8.09 -9.44 1.94
N ALA A 104 -7.66 -10.35 1.07
CA ALA A 104 -6.26 -10.74 1.00
C ALA A 104 -5.41 -9.53 0.60
N GLY A 105 -4.27 -9.35 1.30
CA GLY A 105 -3.39 -8.21 1.08
C GLY A 105 -3.87 -6.88 1.66
N GLU A 106 -4.93 -6.86 2.48
CA GLU A 106 -5.35 -5.66 3.22
C GLU A 106 -4.37 -5.34 4.35
N PHE A 107 -3.17 -4.90 3.96
CA PHE A 107 -2.03 -4.67 4.88
C PHE A 107 -2.28 -3.57 5.91
N SER A 108 -3.23 -2.67 5.63
CA SER A 108 -3.66 -1.65 6.60
C SER A 108 -4.06 -2.21 7.97
N PHE A 109 -4.59 -3.45 8.00
CA PHE A 109 -5.04 -4.10 9.23
C PHE A 109 -3.96 -4.93 9.95
N VAL A 110 -2.81 -5.15 9.31
CA VAL A 110 -1.70 -5.91 9.92
C VAL A 110 -1.25 -5.21 11.20
N LYS A 111 -1.06 -5.98 12.27
CA LYS A 111 -0.61 -5.44 13.55
C LYS A 111 0.90 -5.43 13.65
N THR A 112 1.45 -4.30 14.06
CA THR A 112 2.90 -4.10 14.27
C THR A 112 3.34 -4.40 15.68
N ASN A 113 2.39 -4.65 16.60
CA ASN A 113 2.63 -5.01 17.99
C ASN A 113 1.79 -6.24 18.35
N CYS A 114 2.43 -7.32 18.78
CA CYS A 114 1.75 -8.56 19.17
C CYS A 114 1.14 -8.52 20.58
N LEU A 115 1.44 -7.51 21.39
CA LEU A 115 0.91 -7.36 22.74
C LEU A 115 -0.48 -6.69 22.77
N ASP A 116 -0.80 -5.91 21.74
CA ASP A 116 -2.11 -5.25 21.60
C ASP A 116 -2.66 -5.43 20.19
N GLY A 117 -3.52 -6.42 20.03
CA GLY A 117 -4.22 -6.70 18.77
C GLY A 117 -5.46 -5.84 18.53
N ILE A 118 -5.90 -5.04 19.50
CA ILE A 118 -7.17 -4.29 19.43
C ILE A 118 -6.94 -2.86 18.94
N SER A 119 -5.98 -2.13 19.53
CA SER A 119 -5.75 -0.72 19.21
C SER A 119 -5.35 -0.52 17.74
N TRP A 120 -5.96 0.47 17.12
CA TRP A 120 -5.57 0.95 15.80
C TRP A 120 -4.20 1.62 15.78
N ASP A 121 -3.68 2.08 16.92
CA ASP A 121 -2.35 2.68 17.02
C ASP A 121 -1.24 1.75 16.59
N TYR A 122 -1.48 0.43 16.67
CA TYR A 122 -0.55 -0.61 16.22
C TYR A 122 -0.93 -1.23 14.87
N ALA A 123 -1.90 -0.67 14.15
CA ALA A 123 -2.14 -1.07 12.78
C ALA A 123 -1.00 -0.56 11.87
N TRP A 124 -0.57 -1.36 10.91
CA TRP A 124 0.51 -0.98 9.99
C TRP A 124 0.20 0.34 9.28
N SER A 125 -1.06 0.53 8.87
CA SER A 125 -1.53 1.78 8.27
C SER A 125 -1.31 3.00 9.14
N THR A 126 -1.56 2.91 10.44
CA THR A 126 -1.36 4.02 11.39
C THR A 126 0.11 4.28 11.63
N ARG A 127 0.90 3.21 11.81
CA ARG A 127 2.32 3.32 12.14
C ARG A 127 3.19 3.80 10.99
N ASN A 128 2.89 3.38 9.76
CA ASN A 128 3.76 3.58 8.61
C ASN A 128 3.05 4.29 7.43
N GLY A 129 1.93 4.98 7.66
CA GLY A 129 1.45 6.02 6.75
C GLY A 129 2.29 7.30 6.84
N ILE A 130 1.96 8.30 6.03
CA ILE A 130 2.69 9.59 6.00
C ILE A 130 2.83 10.22 7.39
N LYS A 131 1.78 10.13 8.22
CA LYS A 131 1.81 10.66 9.60
C LYS A 131 2.90 9.97 10.42
N GLY A 132 3.01 8.64 10.35
CA GLY A 132 4.05 7.89 11.04
C GLY A 132 5.47 8.27 10.59
N LEU A 133 5.67 8.55 9.30
CA LEU A 133 6.94 9.07 8.79
C LEU A 133 7.30 10.43 9.43
N LEU A 134 6.34 11.36 9.43
CA LEU A 134 6.54 12.69 10.00
C LEU A 134 6.82 12.63 11.51
N GLU A 135 6.12 11.77 12.24
CA GLU A 135 6.34 11.55 13.68
C GLU A 135 7.78 11.06 13.97
N ARG A 136 8.32 10.09 13.18
CA ARG A 136 9.72 9.62 13.35
C ARG A 136 10.75 10.73 13.12
N VAL A 137 10.49 11.58 12.12
CA VAL A 137 11.37 12.73 11.84
C VAL A 137 11.29 13.77 12.97
N GLN A 138 10.11 14.08 13.47
CA GLN A 138 9.92 15.00 14.61
C GLN A 138 10.60 14.45 15.86
N GLU A 139 10.45 13.17 16.19
CA GLU A 139 11.11 12.50 17.29
C GLU A 139 12.64 12.62 17.19
N SER A 140 13.20 12.35 16.01
CA SER A 140 14.65 12.43 15.76
C SER A 140 15.19 13.87 15.84
N LEU A 141 14.41 14.84 15.36
CA LEU A 141 14.75 16.26 15.46
C LEU A 141 14.60 16.81 16.92
N GLY A 142 13.84 16.13 17.77
CA GLY A 142 13.51 16.60 19.11
C GLY A 142 12.62 17.84 19.11
N THR A 143 11.66 17.91 18.18
CA THR A 143 10.80 19.08 17.98
C THR A 143 9.33 18.67 17.81
N ASN A 144 8.41 19.59 18.13
CA ASN A 144 6.99 19.45 17.84
C ASN A 144 6.57 20.26 16.59
N GLN A 145 7.51 20.80 15.83
CA GLN A 145 7.20 21.52 14.61
C GLN A 145 6.61 20.55 13.58
N GLU A 146 5.54 20.97 12.92
CA GLU A 146 4.93 20.22 11.83
C GLU A 146 5.72 20.43 10.54
N TYR A 147 5.91 19.35 9.80
CA TYR A 147 6.56 19.33 8.50
C TYR A 147 5.66 18.63 7.49
N THR A 148 5.84 18.94 6.23
CA THR A 148 5.28 18.20 5.11
C THR A 148 6.25 17.11 4.65
N GLY A 149 5.74 16.12 3.88
CA GLY A 149 6.61 15.12 3.27
C GLY A 149 7.66 15.72 2.34
N ILE A 150 7.34 16.80 1.63
CA ILE A 150 8.29 17.49 0.74
C ILE A 150 9.43 18.09 1.57
N GLU A 151 9.12 18.86 2.59
CA GLU A 151 10.12 19.52 3.43
C GLU A 151 11.11 18.55 4.08
N ILE A 152 10.64 17.41 4.58
CA ILE A 152 11.55 16.43 5.21
C ILE A 152 12.49 15.78 4.20
N PHE A 153 12.04 15.51 2.97
CA PHE A 153 12.92 14.96 1.94
C PHE A 153 13.86 16.00 1.36
N ASP A 154 13.46 17.26 1.26
CA ASP A 154 14.37 18.37 0.91
C ASP A 154 15.49 18.50 1.96
N MET A 155 15.16 18.53 3.25
CA MET A 155 16.13 18.54 4.35
C MET A 155 17.06 17.32 4.32
N ALA A 156 16.53 16.13 4.01
CA ALA A 156 17.34 14.92 3.88
C ALA A 156 18.30 14.99 2.70
N ASN A 157 17.86 15.52 1.55
CA ASN A 157 18.70 15.72 0.37
C ASN A 157 19.79 16.78 0.59
N GLU A 158 19.57 17.73 1.49
CA GLU A 158 20.57 18.71 1.95
C GLU A 158 21.54 18.11 3.00
N GLY A 159 21.37 16.85 3.39
CA GLY A 159 22.25 16.12 4.28
C GLY A 159 21.94 16.29 5.78
N ASN A 160 20.70 16.64 6.15
CA ASN A 160 20.33 16.71 7.55
C ASN A 160 20.28 15.31 8.18
N GLU A 161 21.32 14.97 8.94
CA GLU A 161 21.52 13.65 9.53
C GLU A 161 20.36 13.19 10.43
N LYS A 162 19.77 14.10 11.22
CA LYS A 162 18.65 13.76 12.09
C LYS A 162 17.37 13.43 11.31
N VAL A 163 17.13 14.16 10.22
CA VAL A 163 15.99 13.87 9.33
C VAL A 163 16.20 12.52 8.66
N ILE A 164 17.40 12.23 8.17
CA ILE A 164 17.77 10.94 7.58
C ILE A 164 17.60 9.81 8.62
N GLU A 165 17.96 10.03 9.86
CA GLU A 165 17.78 9.07 10.96
C GLU A 165 16.28 8.75 11.19
N GLY A 166 15.42 9.78 11.25
CA GLY A 166 13.97 9.60 11.39
C GLY A 166 13.35 8.84 10.21
N ILE A 167 13.75 9.19 8.96
CA ILE A 167 13.34 8.45 7.76
C ILE A 167 13.84 7.00 7.81
N SER A 168 15.09 6.79 8.25
CA SER A 168 15.67 5.44 8.38
C SER A 168 14.92 4.57 9.39
N GLN A 169 14.49 5.15 10.51
CA GLN A 169 13.68 4.43 11.50
C GLN A 169 12.33 4.00 10.91
N PHE A 170 11.66 4.90 10.20
CA PHE A 170 10.44 4.57 9.46
C PHE A 170 10.68 3.43 8.45
N CYS A 171 11.73 3.52 7.64
CA CYS A 171 12.09 2.50 6.64
C CYS A 171 12.40 1.14 7.28
N LYS A 172 13.03 1.12 8.45
CA LYS A 172 13.28 -0.10 9.21
C LYS A 172 11.97 -0.81 9.61
N GLU A 173 10.98 -0.05 10.08
CA GLU A 173 9.67 -0.59 10.43
C GLU A 173 8.96 -1.16 9.18
N VAL A 174 8.98 -0.42 8.06
CA VAL A 174 8.41 -0.88 6.78
C VAL A 174 9.11 -2.15 6.29
N ALA A 175 10.45 -2.18 6.28
CA ALA A 175 11.23 -3.35 5.86
C ALA A 175 10.90 -4.59 6.71
N THR A 176 10.70 -4.43 8.02
CA THR A 176 10.29 -5.51 8.92
C THR A 176 8.92 -6.09 8.52
N GLN A 177 7.97 -5.25 8.16
CA GLN A 177 6.65 -5.73 7.73
C GLN A 177 6.70 -6.38 6.34
N ILE A 178 7.52 -5.84 5.42
CA ILE A 178 7.76 -6.46 4.10
C ILE A 178 8.39 -7.85 4.29
N PHE A 179 9.34 -7.97 5.21
CA PHE A 179 9.93 -9.27 5.57
C PHE A 179 8.86 -10.25 6.08
N ASN A 180 7.97 -9.81 6.98
CA ASN A 180 6.88 -10.67 7.46
C ASN A 180 5.96 -11.14 6.33
N VAL A 181 5.62 -10.25 5.39
CA VAL A 181 4.84 -10.61 4.20
C VAL A 181 5.59 -11.63 3.34
N HIS A 182 6.90 -11.41 3.12
CA HIS A 182 7.74 -12.33 2.35
C HIS A 182 7.79 -13.72 3.00
N ILE A 183 8.03 -13.83 4.31
CA ILE A 183 8.08 -15.13 5.02
C ILE A 183 6.73 -15.87 4.99
N ILE A 184 5.61 -15.15 5.00
CA ILE A 184 4.27 -15.77 4.96
C ILE A 184 3.88 -16.22 3.55
N PHE A 185 4.29 -15.46 2.52
CA PHE A 185 3.79 -15.62 1.17
C PHE A 185 4.84 -16.09 0.15
N ASP A 186 6.13 -16.04 0.52
CA ASP A 186 7.27 -16.41 -0.32
C ASP A 186 7.32 -15.60 -1.63
N CYS A 187 7.35 -14.27 -1.50
CA CYS A 187 7.32 -13.36 -2.64
C CYS A 187 8.63 -13.41 -3.44
N GLU A 188 8.56 -13.54 -4.78
CA GLU A 188 9.70 -13.33 -5.66
C GLU A 188 10.11 -11.85 -5.72
N LYS A 189 9.11 -10.95 -5.63
CA LYS A 189 9.31 -9.50 -5.68
C LYS A 189 8.23 -8.76 -4.92
N VAL A 190 8.60 -7.65 -4.28
CA VAL A 190 7.66 -6.72 -3.64
C VAL A 190 7.81 -5.35 -4.29
N ALA A 191 6.76 -4.86 -4.94
CA ALA A 191 6.72 -3.52 -5.47
C ALA A 191 6.23 -2.53 -4.40
N ILE A 192 6.94 -1.41 -4.26
CA ILE A 192 6.58 -0.33 -3.34
C ILE A 192 6.08 0.85 -4.16
N GLY A 193 4.82 1.24 -3.93
CA GLY A 193 4.16 2.34 -4.61
C GLY A 193 3.66 3.42 -3.65
N GLY A 194 2.92 4.40 -4.20
CA GLY A 194 2.36 5.52 -3.44
C GLY A 194 3.21 6.78 -3.48
N GLY A 195 2.66 7.90 -2.98
CA GLY A 195 3.28 9.22 -3.13
C GLY A 195 4.67 9.35 -2.49
N ILE A 196 4.93 8.59 -1.42
CA ILE A 196 6.22 8.64 -0.70
C ILE A 196 7.30 7.82 -1.44
N SER A 197 6.92 6.78 -2.19
CA SER A 197 7.86 5.86 -2.85
C SER A 197 8.65 6.51 -3.99
N ALA A 198 8.24 7.69 -4.47
CA ALA A 198 8.98 8.44 -5.48
C ALA A 198 10.33 8.98 -4.98
N GLN A 199 10.62 8.87 -3.69
CA GLN A 199 11.86 9.33 -3.07
C GLN A 199 12.93 8.22 -3.09
N PRO A 200 14.04 8.37 -3.85
CA PRO A 200 15.06 7.31 -3.97
C PRO A 200 15.66 6.90 -2.63
N LEU A 201 15.89 7.85 -1.72
CA LEU A 201 16.42 7.59 -0.38
C LEU A 201 15.53 6.61 0.41
N LEU A 202 14.21 6.73 0.27
CA LEU A 202 13.28 5.84 0.98
C LEU A 202 13.46 4.38 0.52
N ILE A 203 13.52 4.16 -0.78
CA ILE A 203 13.69 2.81 -1.36
C ILE A 203 15.06 2.23 -1.00
N GLU A 204 16.11 3.04 -1.06
CA GLU A 204 17.47 2.65 -0.66
C GLU A 204 17.49 2.20 0.81
N LEU A 205 16.90 2.98 1.72
CA LEU A 205 16.87 2.66 3.14
C LEU A 205 16.01 1.43 3.45
N ILE A 206 14.88 1.24 2.77
CA ILE A 206 14.04 0.03 2.92
C ILE A 206 14.84 -1.20 2.51
N ASN A 207 15.48 -1.19 1.34
CA ASN A 207 16.29 -2.31 0.88
C ASN A 207 17.45 -2.60 1.84
N LYS A 208 18.18 -1.57 2.28
CA LYS A 208 19.26 -1.72 3.26
C LYS A 208 18.80 -2.39 4.56
N HIS A 209 17.64 -1.98 5.08
CA HIS A 209 17.10 -2.59 6.31
C HIS A 209 16.57 -4.00 6.06
N PHE A 210 16.00 -4.27 4.89
CA PHE A 210 15.54 -5.60 4.51
C PHE A 210 16.72 -6.57 4.41
N ASP A 211 17.78 -6.21 3.71
CA ASP A 211 19.00 -7.02 3.59
C ASP A 211 19.62 -7.30 4.96
N ASN A 212 19.68 -6.30 5.84
CA ASN A 212 20.18 -6.47 7.21
C ASN A 212 19.41 -7.52 8.01
N ILE A 213 18.11 -7.71 7.78
CA ILE A 213 17.33 -8.76 8.45
C ILE A 213 17.86 -10.14 8.04
N PHE A 214 18.06 -10.37 6.74
CA PHE A 214 18.57 -11.65 6.23
C PHE A 214 20.00 -11.93 6.68
N ASP A 215 20.87 -10.93 6.67
CA ASP A 215 22.26 -11.07 7.13
C ASP A 215 22.36 -11.54 8.58
N HIS A 216 21.42 -11.08 9.44
CA HIS A 216 21.37 -11.51 10.84
C HIS A 216 20.73 -12.89 11.05
N LEU A 217 19.88 -13.34 10.15
CA LEU A 217 19.27 -14.67 10.25
C LEU A 217 20.19 -15.80 9.79
N GLY A 218 21.25 -15.50 9.04
CA GLY A 218 22.19 -16.50 8.52
C GLY A 218 21.57 -17.47 7.50
N PHE A 219 20.49 -17.09 6.86
CA PHE A 219 19.85 -17.87 5.79
C PHE A 219 20.23 -17.33 4.40
N ASP A 220 21.00 -18.08 3.63
CA ASP A 220 21.31 -17.73 2.23
C ASP A 220 20.20 -18.16 1.26
N VAL A 221 19.17 -18.83 1.76
CA VAL A 221 18.14 -19.49 0.91
C VAL A 221 17.18 -18.48 0.27
N TYR A 222 17.10 -17.26 0.80
CA TYR A 222 16.12 -16.24 0.38
C TYR A 222 16.75 -14.98 -0.25
N LYS A 223 18.02 -15.06 -0.63
CA LYS A 223 18.69 -13.95 -1.35
C LYS A 223 18.62 -14.11 -2.83
#